data_73545ac7a4987395c6195ac790c74c45
#
_entry.id   73545ac7a4987395c6195ac790c74c45
#
_cell.length_a   1.000
_cell.length_b   1.000
_cell.length_c   1.000
_cell.angle_alpha   90.00
_cell.angle_beta   90.00
_cell.angle_gamma   90.00
#
_symmetry.space_group_name_H-M   'P 1'
#
loop_
_entity.id
_entity.type
_entity.pdbx_description
1 polymer ?
#
loop_
_entity_poly.entity_id
_entity_poly.type
_entity_poly.pdbx_seq_one_letter_code
_entity_poly.pdbx_strand_id
1 'polypeptide(L)'
;MLNSNLCNLLNSKTRILGVIGHPIAHSLSPIMHNSIIFKNKVNKLNSDAISKNIDTIEKLKEFKYLKSNLIDNLNYVYLAFDILPENLENMVYSAKILNIRGLNVTVPHKIDIMQYLDEIDEDAKKIGAVNTISFENGTSKGYNTDGLGFRKAIEELIETNNLNNSNEVKNKKILVLGAGGASRSICYEMSKDNFVTITNRTLEKAIALEKYLKSIGHKNVNSVKLDEFNDITNLLDYDIIVNTTSLGMHPNIDETVLNLSNLPENSLVGKFVVDIIYNPFETKFLKQASEKGAIIQNGLSMLVHQGAISFEIWTGIKPDVEIMKSSLLTKLNDKE
;
A
#
# COMPACT_ATOMS: atom_id res chain seq x y z
N MET A 1 30.56 0.83 17.18
CA MET A 1 30.87 -0.57 16.82
C MET A 1 29.72 -1.31 16.10
N LEU A 2 28.75 -0.62 15.53
CA LEU A 2 27.62 -1.23 14.77
C LEU A 2 27.93 -1.46 13.26
N ASN A 3 28.99 -0.85 12.71
CA ASN A 3 29.19 -0.80 11.27
C ASN A 3 29.87 -2.02 10.62
N SER A 4 30.62 -2.83 11.36
CA SER A 4 31.31 -4.00 10.77
C SER A 4 30.40 -5.23 10.57
N ASN A 5 29.30 -5.32 11.32
CA ASN A 5 28.38 -6.46 11.21
C ASN A 5 27.35 -6.32 10.07
N LEU A 6 27.03 -5.09 9.62
CA LEU A 6 26.08 -4.88 8.53
C LEU A 6 26.64 -5.37 7.16
N CYS A 7 27.92 -5.18 6.91
CA CYS A 7 28.56 -5.63 5.67
C CYS A 7 28.50 -7.16 5.50
N ASN A 8 28.50 -7.92 6.60
CA ASN A 8 28.39 -9.37 6.58
C ASN A 8 26.96 -9.89 6.36
N LEU A 9 25.96 -9.00 6.35
CA LEU A 9 24.56 -9.37 6.12
C LEU A 9 24.23 -9.55 4.63
N LEU A 10 25.06 -9.00 3.73
CA LEU A 10 24.90 -9.15 2.28
C LEU A 10 26.01 -10.08 1.75
N ASN A 11 25.63 -11.05 0.92
CA ASN A 11 26.56 -12.02 0.35
C ASN A 11 26.04 -12.48 -1.02
N SER A 12 26.77 -13.39 -1.67
CA SER A 12 26.45 -13.90 -3.02
C SER A 12 25.11 -14.62 -3.13
N LYS A 13 24.47 -14.96 -2.00
CA LYS A 13 23.13 -15.58 -1.95
C LYS A 13 22.02 -14.55 -1.69
N THR A 14 22.37 -13.28 -1.50
CA THR A 14 21.37 -12.22 -1.25
C THR A 14 20.55 -11.97 -2.52
N ARG A 15 19.25 -12.10 -2.41
CA ARG A 15 18.31 -11.84 -3.51
C ARG A 15 17.81 -10.40 -3.45
N ILE A 16 17.54 -9.83 -4.61
CA ILE A 16 17.08 -8.46 -4.74
C ILE A 16 15.56 -8.41 -4.77
N LEU A 17 14.99 -7.53 -3.95
CA LEU A 17 13.66 -6.98 -4.06
C LEU A 17 13.77 -5.50 -4.39
N GLY A 18 12.73 -4.87 -4.91
CA GLY A 18 12.82 -3.45 -5.16
C GLY A 18 11.51 -2.77 -5.57
N VAL A 19 11.62 -1.49 -5.88
CA VAL A 19 10.56 -0.69 -6.49
C VAL A 19 11.08 -0.01 -7.75
N ILE A 20 10.27 -0.01 -8.81
CA ILE A 20 10.49 0.74 -10.05
C ILE A 20 9.44 1.84 -10.20
N GLY A 21 9.86 3.00 -10.70
CA GLY A 21 9.02 4.16 -10.98
C GLY A 21 9.84 5.29 -11.60
N HIS A 22 9.21 6.42 -11.94
CA HIS A 22 9.91 7.61 -12.43
C HIS A 22 9.12 8.89 -12.14
N PRO A 23 9.68 9.85 -11.37
CA PRO A 23 10.87 9.73 -10.51
C PRO A 23 10.60 8.86 -9.28
N ILE A 24 11.62 8.19 -8.74
CA ILE A 24 11.47 7.24 -7.63
C ILE A 24 12.17 7.66 -6.32
N ALA A 25 12.96 8.73 -6.35
CA ALA A 25 13.84 9.16 -5.26
C ALA A 25 13.10 9.36 -3.90
N HIS A 26 11.82 9.67 -3.93
CA HIS A 26 11.01 9.95 -2.73
C HIS A 26 10.30 8.73 -2.16
N SER A 27 10.51 7.54 -2.75
CA SER A 27 9.85 6.31 -2.29
C SER A 27 10.28 5.91 -0.89
N LEU A 28 9.32 5.65 -0.02
CA LEU A 28 9.55 5.14 1.34
C LEU A 28 9.60 3.60 1.39
N SER A 29 9.28 2.91 0.30
CA SER A 29 9.27 1.44 0.24
C SER A 29 10.60 0.80 0.65
N PRO A 30 11.79 1.32 0.27
CA PRO A 30 13.07 0.74 0.71
C PRO A 30 13.23 0.73 2.24
N ILE A 31 12.85 1.82 2.92
CA ILE A 31 12.95 1.90 4.38
C ILE A 31 12.03 0.87 5.02
N MET A 32 10.79 0.82 4.57
CA MET A 32 9.75 -0.07 5.07
C MET A 32 10.15 -1.55 4.93
N HIS A 33 10.52 -2.00 3.74
CA HIS A 33 10.87 -3.40 3.52
C HIS A 33 12.19 -3.81 4.18
N ASN A 34 13.20 -2.94 4.13
CA ASN A 34 14.48 -3.23 4.76
C ASN A 34 14.39 -3.28 6.28
N SER A 35 13.46 -2.57 6.92
CA SER A 35 13.24 -2.66 8.36
C SER A 35 12.91 -4.08 8.81
N ILE A 36 12.08 -4.80 8.06
CA ILE A 36 11.74 -6.21 8.32
C ILE A 36 12.90 -7.14 8.01
N ILE A 37 13.55 -6.93 6.84
CA ILE A 37 14.66 -7.77 6.39
C ILE A 37 15.83 -7.72 7.39
N PHE A 38 16.24 -6.52 7.81
CA PHE A 38 17.40 -6.35 8.67
C PHE A 38 17.10 -6.66 10.14
N LYS A 39 15.89 -6.37 10.66
CA LYS A 39 15.52 -6.76 12.02
C LYS A 39 15.61 -8.28 12.21
N ASN A 40 15.13 -9.04 11.27
CA ASN A 40 15.22 -10.49 11.31
C ASN A 40 16.67 -10.99 11.22
N LYS A 41 17.52 -10.36 10.40
CA LYS A 41 18.95 -10.68 10.33
C LYS A 41 19.70 -10.37 11.63
N VAL A 42 19.42 -9.23 12.29
CA VAL A 42 20.02 -8.86 13.58
C VAL A 42 19.58 -9.79 14.68
N ASN A 43 18.31 -10.16 14.72
CA ASN A 43 17.81 -11.13 15.71
C ASN A 43 18.49 -12.50 15.58
N LYS A 44 18.78 -12.95 14.35
CA LYS A 44 19.52 -14.18 14.10
C LYS A 44 20.95 -14.09 14.65
N LEU A 45 21.68 -13.02 14.34
CA LEU A 45 23.04 -12.81 14.85
C LEU A 45 23.10 -12.83 16.39
N ASN A 46 22.11 -12.20 17.03
CA ASN A 46 22.01 -12.20 18.48
C ASN A 46 21.67 -13.60 19.04
N SER A 47 20.81 -14.36 18.41
CA SER A 47 20.48 -15.73 18.81
C SER A 47 21.67 -16.69 18.67
N ASP A 48 22.46 -16.55 17.61
CA ASP A 48 23.66 -17.34 17.38
C ASP A 48 24.79 -17.00 18.38
N ALA A 49 24.88 -15.73 18.79
CA ALA A 49 25.81 -15.28 19.83
C ALA A 49 25.42 -15.80 21.23
N ILE A 50 24.11 -15.83 21.53
CA ILE A 50 23.59 -16.34 22.82
C ILE A 50 23.70 -17.87 22.88
N SER A 51 23.47 -18.59 21.77
CA SER A 51 23.51 -20.05 21.73
C SER A 51 24.90 -20.64 21.97
N LYS A 52 25.96 -19.86 21.80
CA LYS A 52 27.32 -20.30 22.09
C LYS A 52 27.63 -20.34 23.60
N ASN A 53 26.75 -19.79 24.47
CA ASN A 53 26.97 -19.64 25.89
C ASN A 53 25.99 -20.36 26.84
N ILE A 54 25.08 -21.22 26.33
CA ILE A 54 24.05 -21.85 27.17
C ILE A 54 23.88 -23.35 26.84
N ASP A 55 24.31 -24.20 27.81
CA ASP A 55 24.22 -25.66 27.77
C ASP A 55 22.86 -26.26 28.22
N THR A 56 21.77 -25.51 28.22
CA THR A 56 20.46 -25.99 28.73
C THR A 56 19.36 -25.83 27.69
N ILE A 57 19.40 -26.64 26.61
CA ILE A 57 18.50 -26.41 25.44
C ILE A 57 17.93 -27.70 24.85
N GLU A 58 17.19 -28.50 25.59
CA GLU A 58 16.33 -29.50 24.93
C GLU A 58 14.93 -28.97 24.55
N LYS A 59 14.34 -28.08 25.33
CA LYS A 59 13.02 -27.45 25.01
C LYS A 59 13.07 -26.30 24.03
N LEU A 60 14.24 -25.72 23.75
CA LEU A 60 14.43 -24.69 22.73
C LEU A 60 14.69 -25.27 21.32
N LYS A 61 14.98 -26.53 21.18
CA LYS A 61 15.28 -27.17 19.88
C LYS A 61 14.06 -27.19 18.94
N GLU A 62 12.87 -27.49 19.44
CA GLU A 62 11.65 -27.51 18.63
C GLU A 62 11.20 -26.10 18.19
N PHE A 63 11.29 -25.11 19.10
CA PHE A 63 11.01 -23.71 18.77
C PHE A 63 12.09 -23.08 17.87
N LYS A 64 13.34 -23.52 18.00
CA LYS A 64 14.48 -23.09 17.18
C LYS A 64 14.42 -23.68 15.78
N TYR A 65 13.96 -24.92 15.62
CA TYR A 65 13.82 -25.59 14.32
C TYR A 65 12.74 -24.92 13.44
N LEU A 66 11.60 -24.55 14.03
CA LEU A 66 10.53 -23.82 13.32
C LEU A 66 10.93 -22.37 13.01
N LYS A 67 11.64 -21.67 13.90
CA LYS A 67 12.10 -20.31 13.70
C LYS A 67 13.32 -20.18 12.78
N SER A 68 14.26 -21.13 12.81
CA SER A 68 15.46 -21.08 11.97
C SER A 68 15.14 -21.31 10.50
N ASN A 69 14.22 -22.20 10.18
CA ASN A 69 13.79 -22.44 8.78
C ASN A 69 13.05 -21.28 8.16
N LEU A 70 12.32 -20.47 8.95
CA LEU A 70 11.66 -19.25 8.49
C LEU A 70 12.63 -18.08 8.33
N ILE A 71 13.64 -17.97 9.22
CA ILE A 71 14.59 -16.84 9.24
C ILE A 71 15.72 -17.01 8.20
N ASP A 72 16.15 -18.25 7.93
CA ASP A 72 17.19 -18.51 6.92
C ASP A 72 16.76 -18.16 5.48
N ASN A 73 15.46 -18.01 5.24
CA ASN A 73 14.92 -17.61 3.94
C ASN A 73 14.90 -16.09 3.68
N LEU A 74 15.18 -15.21 4.68
CA LEU A 74 15.15 -13.75 4.51
C LEU A 74 16.50 -13.17 4.10
N ASN A 75 17.20 -13.79 3.15
CA ASN A 75 18.41 -13.22 2.58
C ASN A 75 18.10 -12.29 1.39
N TYR A 76 17.47 -11.15 1.70
CA TYR A 76 17.02 -10.15 0.75
C TYR A 76 17.63 -8.79 1.05
N VAL A 77 17.59 -7.91 0.03
CA VAL A 77 17.76 -6.46 0.12
C VAL A 77 16.72 -5.80 -0.76
N TYR A 78 16.15 -4.69 -0.32
CA TYR A 78 15.17 -3.95 -1.09
C TYR A 78 15.74 -2.61 -1.56
N LEU A 79 15.68 -2.35 -2.87
CA LEU A 79 16.28 -1.19 -3.53
C LEU A 79 15.23 -0.39 -4.31
N ALA A 80 15.54 0.87 -4.65
CA ALA A 80 14.75 1.68 -5.58
C ALA A 80 15.51 1.82 -6.90
N PHE A 81 14.77 1.70 -8.01
CA PHE A 81 15.30 1.84 -9.36
C PHE A 81 14.51 2.89 -10.12
N ASP A 82 15.18 3.94 -10.56
CA ASP A 82 14.58 4.99 -11.39
C ASP A 82 14.61 4.54 -12.85
N ILE A 83 13.46 4.19 -13.39
CA ILE A 83 13.30 3.60 -14.72
C ILE A 83 12.45 4.51 -15.58
N LEU A 84 13.02 5.03 -16.67
CA LEU A 84 12.27 5.77 -17.67
C LEU A 84 11.28 4.85 -18.40
N PRO A 85 10.11 5.38 -18.85
CA PRO A 85 9.08 4.58 -19.52
C PRO A 85 9.59 3.77 -20.71
N GLU A 86 10.47 4.33 -21.53
CA GLU A 86 11.08 3.67 -22.69
C GLU A 86 11.98 2.49 -22.35
N ASN A 87 12.41 2.35 -21.09
CA ASN A 87 13.28 1.27 -20.61
C ASN A 87 12.52 0.15 -19.88
N LEU A 88 11.20 0.21 -19.83
CA LEU A 88 10.40 -0.69 -19.02
C LEU A 88 10.49 -2.16 -19.46
N GLU A 89 10.47 -2.42 -20.76
CA GLU A 89 10.68 -3.76 -21.34
C GLU A 89 12.04 -4.33 -20.96
N ASN A 90 13.10 -3.53 -21.18
CA ASN A 90 14.47 -3.91 -20.86
C ASN A 90 14.65 -4.18 -19.35
N MET A 91 13.94 -3.43 -18.50
CA MET A 91 13.96 -3.66 -17.05
C MET A 91 13.37 -5.01 -16.68
N VAL A 92 12.22 -5.40 -17.24
CA VAL A 92 11.61 -6.72 -16.99
C VAL A 92 12.53 -7.85 -17.45
N TYR A 93 13.11 -7.72 -18.65
CA TYR A 93 14.07 -8.69 -19.18
C TYR A 93 15.33 -8.81 -18.29
N SER A 94 15.91 -7.68 -17.91
CA SER A 94 17.08 -7.64 -17.03
C SER A 94 16.79 -8.20 -15.64
N ALA A 95 15.60 -7.96 -15.10
CA ALA A 95 15.20 -8.52 -13.81
C ALA A 95 15.19 -10.06 -13.79
N LYS A 96 14.80 -10.69 -14.91
CA LYS A 96 14.86 -12.15 -15.08
C LYS A 96 16.31 -12.65 -15.11
N ILE A 97 17.20 -11.97 -15.88
CA ILE A 97 18.62 -12.33 -16.00
C ILE A 97 19.35 -12.18 -14.65
N LEU A 98 19.09 -11.09 -13.93
CA LEU A 98 19.71 -10.79 -12.65
C LEU A 98 19.09 -11.60 -11.48
N ASN A 99 18.13 -12.47 -11.79
CA ASN A 99 17.43 -13.27 -10.79
C ASN A 99 16.85 -12.43 -9.64
N ILE A 100 16.31 -11.24 -9.97
CA ILE A 100 15.54 -10.42 -9.03
C ILE A 100 14.33 -11.23 -8.58
N ARG A 101 14.01 -11.23 -7.27
CA ARG A 101 12.89 -12.01 -6.74
C ARG A 101 11.57 -11.31 -6.91
N GLY A 102 11.55 -9.98 -6.79
CA GLY A 102 10.32 -9.23 -6.92
C GLY A 102 10.50 -7.73 -6.98
N LEU A 103 9.53 -7.06 -7.61
CA LEU A 103 9.51 -5.63 -7.77
C LEU A 103 8.12 -5.07 -7.46
N ASN A 104 8.05 -4.00 -6.66
CA ASN A 104 6.89 -3.12 -6.71
C ASN A 104 6.99 -2.22 -7.95
N VAL A 105 5.83 -1.83 -8.46
CA VAL A 105 5.69 -0.93 -9.60
C VAL A 105 4.86 0.27 -9.17
N THR A 106 5.40 1.47 -9.37
CA THR A 106 4.65 2.71 -9.11
C THR A 106 4.52 3.56 -10.37
N VAL A 107 4.01 4.78 -10.20
CA VAL A 107 3.80 5.76 -11.29
C VAL A 107 5.12 5.98 -12.04
N PRO A 108 5.07 6.02 -13.41
CA PRO A 108 3.89 5.93 -14.28
C PRO A 108 3.59 4.50 -14.77
N HIS A 109 4.28 3.48 -14.35
CA HIS A 109 4.47 2.19 -15.00
C HIS A 109 3.36 1.14 -14.78
N LYS A 110 2.45 1.34 -13.80
CA LYS A 110 1.50 0.30 -13.34
C LYS A 110 0.62 -0.33 -14.44
N ILE A 111 0.31 0.43 -15.50
CA ILE A 111 -0.49 -0.04 -16.63
C ILE A 111 0.41 -0.64 -17.70
N ASP A 112 1.44 0.11 -18.11
CA ASP A 112 2.28 -0.25 -19.24
C ASP A 112 3.13 -1.50 -18.99
N ILE A 113 3.48 -1.78 -17.73
CA ILE A 113 4.25 -2.97 -17.35
C ILE A 113 3.53 -4.28 -17.73
N MET A 114 2.20 -4.26 -17.78
CA MET A 114 1.39 -5.48 -17.98
C MET A 114 1.71 -6.19 -19.29
N GLN A 115 2.03 -5.45 -20.36
CA GLN A 115 2.33 -6.03 -21.68
C GLN A 115 3.66 -6.78 -21.74
N TYR A 116 4.55 -6.61 -20.76
CA TYR A 116 5.88 -7.21 -20.71
C TYR A 116 5.96 -8.40 -19.73
N LEU A 117 4.87 -8.73 -19.04
CA LEU A 117 4.81 -9.83 -18.08
C LEU A 117 4.32 -11.13 -18.72
N ASP A 118 4.87 -12.26 -18.28
CA ASP A 118 4.45 -13.58 -18.80
C ASP A 118 3.05 -13.94 -18.29
N GLU A 119 2.77 -13.63 -17.02
CA GLU A 119 1.50 -13.91 -16.37
C GLU A 119 0.99 -12.69 -15.59
N ILE A 120 -0.32 -12.56 -15.49
CA ILE A 120 -0.98 -11.57 -14.65
C ILE A 120 -2.07 -12.26 -13.85
N ASP A 121 -2.10 -11.97 -12.56
CA ASP A 121 -3.16 -12.44 -11.65
C ASP A 121 -4.54 -11.96 -12.10
N GLU A 122 -5.57 -12.75 -11.85
CA GLU A 122 -6.92 -12.46 -12.34
C GLU A 122 -7.51 -11.15 -11.80
N ASP A 123 -7.23 -10.83 -10.52
CA ASP A 123 -7.69 -9.54 -9.98
C ASP A 123 -6.89 -8.38 -10.58
N ALA A 124 -5.58 -8.53 -10.79
CA ALA A 124 -4.76 -7.52 -11.46
C ALA A 124 -5.19 -7.28 -12.91
N LYS A 125 -5.60 -8.33 -13.65
CA LYS A 125 -6.20 -8.19 -15.00
C LYS A 125 -7.49 -7.39 -14.95
N LYS A 126 -8.39 -7.72 -14.02
CA LYS A 126 -9.67 -7.00 -13.84
C LYS A 126 -9.47 -5.57 -13.36
N ILE A 127 -8.46 -5.27 -12.58
CA ILE A 127 -8.10 -3.91 -12.17
C ILE A 127 -7.51 -3.14 -13.36
N GLY A 128 -6.77 -3.83 -14.25
CA GLY A 128 -6.06 -3.23 -15.37
C GLY A 128 -4.81 -2.47 -14.94
N ALA A 129 -4.15 -2.91 -13.85
CA ALA A 129 -2.91 -2.35 -13.35
C ALA A 129 -2.16 -3.37 -12.48
N VAL A 130 -0.84 -3.34 -12.52
CA VAL A 130 0.08 -4.14 -11.70
C VAL A 130 0.91 -3.21 -10.83
N ASN A 131 0.95 -3.46 -9.51
CA ASN A 131 1.85 -2.76 -8.57
C ASN A 131 2.90 -3.69 -7.95
N THR A 132 2.86 -4.99 -8.23
CA THR A 132 3.76 -6.00 -7.66
C THR A 132 4.06 -7.06 -8.71
N ILE A 133 5.34 -7.37 -8.92
CA ILE A 133 5.81 -8.44 -9.82
C ILE A 133 6.59 -9.45 -9.00
N SER A 134 6.31 -10.73 -9.19
CA SER A 134 7.14 -11.83 -8.69
C SER A 134 7.87 -12.47 -9.86
N PHE A 135 9.16 -12.74 -9.67
CA PHE A 135 9.98 -13.48 -10.62
C PHE A 135 10.35 -14.82 -10.01
N GLU A 136 9.99 -15.90 -10.69
CA GLU A 136 10.28 -17.26 -10.25
C GLU A 136 10.51 -18.19 -11.43
N ASN A 137 11.60 -18.93 -11.41
CA ASN A 137 11.99 -19.88 -12.49
C ASN A 137 12.00 -19.24 -13.90
N GLY A 138 12.42 -17.98 -14.00
CA GLY A 138 12.47 -17.25 -15.26
C GLY A 138 11.12 -16.66 -15.72
N THR A 139 10.03 -16.92 -14.99
CA THR A 139 8.69 -16.39 -15.27
C THR A 139 8.39 -15.16 -14.42
N SER A 140 7.78 -14.14 -15.02
CA SER A 140 7.29 -12.93 -14.34
C SER A 140 5.78 -12.99 -14.19
N LYS A 141 5.28 -12.76 -12.97
CA LYS A 141 3.84 -12.70 -12.70
C LYS A 141 3.47 -11.41 -11.97
N GLY A 142 2.50 -10.68 -12.54
CA GLY A 142 2.00 -9.41 -12.02
C GLY A 142 0.81 -9.56 -11.09
N TYR A 143 0.77 -8.74 -10.04
CA TYR A 143 -0.30 -8.68 -9.04
C TYR A 143 -0.68 -7.22 -8.78
N ASN A 144 -1.85 -7.00 -8.15
CA ASN A 144 -2.23 -5.71 -7.62
C ASN A 144 -2.61 -5.82 -6.15
N THR A 145 -1.82 -5.22 -5.28
CA THR A 145 -2.00 -5.26 -3.81
C THR A 145 -2.60 -3.96 -3.25
N ASP A 146 -2.83 -2.93 -4.08
CA ASP A 146 -3.29 -1.61 -3.62
C ASP A 146 -4.69 -1.68 -2.99
N GLY A 147 -5.65 -2.32 -3.66
CA GLY A 147 -7.03 -2.42 -3.18
C GLY A 147 -7.13 -3.20 -1.87
N LEU A 148 -6.47 -4.36 -1.80
CA LEU A 148 -6.40 -5.17 -0.57
C LEU A 148 -5.68 -4.44 0.56
N GLY A 149 -4.59 -3.69 0.23
CA GLY A 149 -3.89 -2.86 1.20
C GLY A 149 -4.77 -1.75 1.77
N PHE A 150 -5.57 -1.11 0.92
CA PHE A 150 -6.56 -0.12 1.34
C PHE A 150 -7.63 -0.73 2.25
N ARG A 151 -8.23 -1.88 1.88
CA ARG A 151 -9.22 -2.57 2.72
C ARG A 151 -8.67 -2.85 4.11
N LYS A 152 -7.46 -3.42 4.21
CA LYS A 152 -6.81 -3.71 5.49
C LYS A 152 -6.55 -2.44 6.32
N ALA A 153 -6.19 -1.34 5.67
CA ALA A 153 -6.01 -0.06 6.34
C ALA A 153 -7.31 0.47 6.96
N ILE A 154 -8.45 0.31 6.27
CA ILE A 154 -9.75 0.71 6.81
C ILE A 154 -10.22 -0.24 7.92
N GLU A 155 -9.99 -1.55 7.79
CA GLU A 155 -10.29 -2.54 8.84
C GLU A 155 -9.51 -2.21 10.12
N GLU A 156 -8.20 -1.90 10.02
CA GLU A 156 -7.37 -1.43 11.14
C GLU A 156 -7.93 -0.15 11.77
N LEU A 157 -8.37 0.82 10.94
CA LEU A 157 -8.93 2.08 11.43
C LEU A 157 -10.23 1.87 12.22
N ILE A 158 -11.11 0.98 11.75
CA ILE A 158 -12.37 0.63 12.43
C ILE A 158 -12.08 -0.08 13.75
N GLU A 159 -11.16 -1.05 13.76
CA GLU A 159 -10.76 -1.80 14.93
C GLU A 159 -10.19 -0.88 16.02
N THR A 160 -9.26 0.00 15.65
CA THR A 160 -8.60 0.93 16.59
C THR A 160 -9.59 1.89 17.25
N ASN A 161 -10.69 2.24 16.57
CA ASN A 161 -11.71 3.15 17.10
C ASN A 161 -12.89 2.44 17.78
N ASN A 162 -12.86 1.11 17.93
CA ASN A 162 -13.89 0.31 18.63
C ASN A 162 -15.33 0.55 18.18
N LEU A 163 -15.55 0.90 16.89
CA LEU A 163 -16.84 1.36 16.40
C LEU A 163 -17.81 0.24 16.00
N ASN A 164 -17.35 -1.01 15.96
CA ASN A 164 -18.18 -2.15 15.56
C ASN A 164 -17.74 -3.44 16.25
N ASN A 165 -18.68 -4.36 16.46
CA ASN A 165 -18.41 -5.74 16.93
C ASN A 165 -17.73 -6.62 15.84
N SER A 166 -17.55 -6.11 14.61
CA SER A 166 -16.83 -6.77 13.53
C SER A 166 -15.89 -5.77 12.85
N ASN A 167 -14.66 -6.17 12.61
CA ASN A 167 -13.64 -5.35 11.94
C ASN A 167 -13.83 -5.32 10.41
N GLU A 168 -14.87 -5.98 9.89
CA GLU A 168 -15.12 -6.09 8.46
C GLU A 168 -15.76 -4.83 7.86
N VAL A 169 -15.21 -4.36 6.75
CA VAL A 169 -15.76 -3.24 5.97
C VAL A 169 -16.75 -3.80 4.96
N LYS A 170 -18.01 -3.97 5.38
CA LYS A 170 -19.11 -4.45 4.53
C LYS A 170 -20.34 -3.56 4.63
N ASN A 171 -21.12 -3.51 3.54
CA ASN A 171 -22.36 -2.76 3.42
C ASN A 171 -22.21 -1.26 3.72
N LYS A 172 -21.02 -0.69 3.50
CA LYS A 172 -20.73 0.73 3.69
C LYS A 172 -21.00 1.52 2.43
N LYS A 173 -21.43 2.76 2.58
CA LYS A 173 -21.49 3.76 1.50
C LYS A 173 -20.14 4.47 1.44
N ILE A 174 -19.44 4.32 0.34
CA ILE A 174 -18.07 4.82 0.15
C ILE A 174 -18.05 5.83 -0.99
N LEU A 175 -17.59 7.04 -0.72
CA LEU A 175 -17.31 8.05 -1.74
C LEU A 175 -15.83 8.04 -2.09
N VAL A 176 -15.51 7.81 -3.35
CA VAL A 176 -14.15 7.83 -3.88
C VAL A 176 -13.95 9.07 -4.75
N LEU A 177 -13.07 9.96 -4.31
CA LEU A 177 -12.70 11.20 -4.97
C LEU A 177 -11.50 10.93 -5.87
N GLY A 178 -11.74 10.85 -7.19
CA GLY A 178 -10.76 10.52 -8.21
C GLY A 178 -11.12 9.26 -9.01
N ALA A 179 -10.57 9.15 -10.23
CA ALA A 179 -10.75 8.02 -11.14
C ALA A 179 -9.41 7.60 -11.81
N GLY A 180 -8.31 7.69 -11.06
CA GLY A 180 -6.96 7.29 -11.46
C GLY A 180 -6.62 5.84 -11.17
N GLY A 181 -5.32 5.49 -11.24
CA GLY A 181 -4.84 4.12 -11.01
C GLY A 181 -5.15 3.58 -9.61
N ALA A 182 -4.94 4.37 -8.55
CA ALA A 182 -5.28 3.98 -7.19
C ALA A 182 -6.80 3.82 -7.00
N SER A 183 -7.61 4.73 -7.58
CA SER A 183 -9.08 4.63 -7.55
C SER A 183 -9.56 3.31 -8.14
N ARG A 184 -8.98 2.85 -9.25
CA ARG A 184 -9.38 1.59 -9.89
C ARG A 184 -9.25 0.41 -8.93
N SER A 185 -8.10 0.29 -8.27
CA SER A 185 -7.82 -0.79 -7.32
C SER A 185 -8.73 -0.72 -6.10
N ILE A 186 -8.92 0.49 -5.56
CA ILE A 186 -9.78 0.73 -4.39
C ILE A 186 -11.24 0.46 -4.74
N CYS A 187 -11.76 1.01 -5.84
CA CYS A 187 -13.13 0.79 -6.27
C CYS A 187 -13.40 -0.69 -6.57
N TYR A 188 -12.48 -1.37 -7.27
CA TYR A 188 -12.58 -2.80 -7.54
C TYR A 188 -12.71 -3.61 -6.24
N GLU A 189 -11.81 -3.40 -5.30
CA GLU A 189 -11.80 -4.16 -4.06
C GLU A 189 -13.00 -3.84 -3.17
N MET A 190 -13.29 -2.55 -2.98
CA MET A 190 -14.34 -2.13 -2.04
C MET A 190 -15.75 -2.43 -2.56
N SER A 191 -15.98 -2.41 -3.86
CA SER A 191 -17.30 -2.68 -4.45
C SER A 191 -17.68 -4.17 -4.47
N LYS A 192 -16.81 -5.06 -4.02
CA LYS A 192 -17.14 -6.49 -3.84
C LYS A 192 -18.30 -6.68 -2.85
N ASP A 193 -18.36 -5.83 -1.81
CA ASP A 193 -19.32 -5.97 -0.69
C ASP A 193 -19.80 -4.62 -0.10
N ASN A 194 -19.53 -3.50 -0.78
CA ASN A 194 -19.94 -2.16 -0.38
C ASN A 194 -20.61 -1.41 -1.54
N PHE A 195 -21.21 -0.25 -1.23
CA PHE A 195 -21.78 0.69 -2.20
C PHE A 195 -20.74 1.79 -2.49
N VAL A 196 -20.23 1.83 -3.71
CA VAL A 196 -19.16 2.76 -4.10
C VAL A 196 -19.70 3.82 -5.04
N THR A 197 -19.54 5.07 -4.67
CA THR A 197 -19.80 6.22 -5.53
C THR A 197 -18.46 6.85 -5.95
N ILE A 198 -18.27 7.01 -7.24
CA ILE A 198 -17.04 7.56 -7.82
C ILE A 198 -17.33 8.98 -8.30
N THR A 199 -16.48 9.93 -7.92
CA THR A 199 -16.51 11.26 -8.50
C THR A 199 -15.13 11.68 -8.98
N ASN A 200 -15.09 12.50 -10.00
CA ASN A 200 -13.84 13.00 -10.57
C ASN A 200 -14.05 14.36 -11.24
N ARG A 201 -13.03 15.21 -11.25
CA ARG A 201 -13.06 16.49 -11.97
C ARG A 201 -13.51 16.33 -13.45
N THR A 202 -13.04 15.29 -14.11
CA THR A 202 -13.50 14.87 -15.44
C THR A 202 -14.49 13.72 -15.27
N LEU A 203 -15.79 14.02 -15.32
CA LEU A 203 -16.86 13.05 -15.03
C LEU A 203 -16.79 11.81 -15.93
N GLU A 204 -16.39 11.97 -17.18
CA GLU A 204 -16.28 10.89 -18.17
C GLU A 204 -15.34 9.77 -17.67
N LYS A 205 -14.29 10.09 -16.91
CA LYS A 205 -13.39 9.10 -16.32
C LYS A 205 -14.09 8.30 -15.21
N ALA A 206 -14.90 8.94 -14.38
CA ALA A 206 -15.68 8.26 -13.36
C ALA A 206 -16.75 7.34 -13.98
N ILE A 207 -17.48 7.82 -14.98
CA ILE A 207 -18.45 7.02 -15.76
C ILE A 207 -17.76 5.82 -16.45
N ALA A 208 -16.59 6.02 -17.03
CA ALA A 208 -15.85 4.93 -17.67
C ALA A 208 -15.46 3.85 -16.67
N LEU A 209 -14.99 4.24 -15.47
CA LEU A 209 -14.65 3.30 -14.41
C LEU A 209 -15.89 2.58 -13.85
N GLU A 210 -17.00 3.28 -13.64
CA GLU A 210 -18.28 2.68 -13.24
C GLU A 210 -18.73 1.63 -14.25
N LYS A 211 -18.82 1.99 -15.53
CA LYS A 211 -19.25 1.08 -16.61
C LYS A 211 -18.36 -0.15 -16.68
N TYR A 212 -17.04 0.06 -16.55
CA TYR A 212 -16.10 -1.05 -16.54
C TYR A 212 -16.33 -1.99 -15.37
N LEU A 213 -16.42 -1.48 -14.12
CA LEU A 213 -16.67 -2.29 -12.95
C LEU A 213 -18.00 -3.04 -13.04
N LYS A 214 -19.07 -2.40 -13.54
CA LYS A 214 -20.36 -3.05 -13.78
C LYS A 214 -20.26 -4.19 -14.80
N SER A 215 -19.45 -4.02 -15.85
CA SER A 215 -19.26 -5.04 -16.89
C SER A 215 -18.58 -6.31 -16.39
N ILE A 216 -17.79 -6.22 -15.31
CA ILE A 216 -17.10 -7.35 -14.65
C ILE A 216 -17.81 -7.85 -13.40
N GLY A 217 -19.07 -7.42 -13.16
CA GLY A 217 -19.95 -7.97 -12.15
C GLY A 217 -20.13 -7.14 -10.87
N HIS A 218 -19.50 -5.97 -10.74
CA HIS A 218 -19.64 -5.08 -9.57
C HIS A 218 -20.89 -4.19 -9.72
N LYS A 219 -22.02 -4.62 -9.16
CA LYS A 219 -23.32 -3.96 -9.38
C LYS A 219 -23.53 -2.68 -8.57
N ASN A 220 -22.89 -2.58 -7.40
CA ASN A 220 -23.09 -1.49 -6.44
C ASN A 220 -22.11 -0.33 -6.64
N VAL A 221 -21.91 0.08 -7.89
CA VAL A 221 -21.03 1.19 -8.25
C VAL A 221 -21.81 2.24 -9.01
N ASN A 222 -21.68 3.50 -8.63
CA ASN A 222 -22.26 4.64 -9.32
C ASN A 222 -21.21 5.73 -9.53
N SER A 223 -21.48 6.64 -10.48
CA SER A 223 -20.68 7.85 -10.67
C SER A 223 -21.55 9.09 -10.60
N VAL A 224 -21.02 10.15 -10.01
CA VAL A 224 -21.68 11.45 -9.85
C VAL A 224 -20.72 12.58 -10.18
N LYS A 225 -21.27 13.76 -10.50
CA LYS A 225 -20.46 14.96 -10.72
C LYS A 225 -19.84 15.41 -9.40
N LEU A 226 -18.62 15.94 -9.46
CA LEU A 226 -17.95 16.51 -8.29
C LEU A 226 -18.74 17.70 -7.71
N ASP A 227 -19.36 18.49 -8.59
CA ASP A 227 -20.14 19.68 -8.21
C ASP A 227 -21.39 19.34 -7.36
N GLU A 228 -21.89 18.10 -7.39
CA GLU A 228 -22.99 17.66 -6.52
C GLU A 228 -22.62 17.72 -5.03
N PHE A 229 -21.32 17.72 -4.71
CA PHE A 229 -20.80 17.88 -3.34
C PHE A 229 -20.52 19.33 -2.94
N ASN A 230 -20.86 20.31 -3.81
CA ASN A 230 -20.99 21.70 -3.40
C ASN A 230 -22.18 21.88 -2.44
N ASP A 231 -23.22 21.05 -2.56
CA ASP A 231 -24.22 20.86 -1.51
C ASP A 231 -23.73 19.79 -0.51
N ILE A 232 -23.31 20.28 0.60
CA ILE A 232 -22.65 19.59 1.72
C ILE A 232 -23.50 18.45 2.29
N THR A 233 -24.82 18.53 2.18
CA THR A 233 -25.74 17.51 2.71
C THR A 233 -25.53 16.17 2.04
N ASN A 234 -25.12 16.14 0.78
CA ASN A 234 -24.85 14.92 0.02
C ASN A 234 -23.63 14.13 0.55
N LEU A 235 -22.67 14.78 1.23
CA LEU A 235 -21.52 14.12 1.85
C LEU A 235 -21.92 13.30 3.08
N LEU A 236 -22.96 13.71 3.78
CA LEU A 236 -23.39 13.08 5.04
C LEU A 236 -23.99 11.68 4.84
N ASP A 237 -24.33 11.33 3.60
CA ASP A 237 -24.86 10.01 3.27
C ASP A 237 -23.78 8.92 3.23
N TYR A 238 -22.50 9.28 3.20
CA TYR A 238 -21.40 8.34 3.12
C TYR A 238 -20.81 8.01 4.49
N ASP A 239 -20.44 6.74 4.68
CA ASP A 239 -19.73 6.26 5.87
C ASP A 239 -18.24 6.54 5.77
N ILE A 240 -17.68 6.42 4.54
CA ILE A 240 -16.26 6.56 4.25
C ILE A 240 -16.10 7.49 3.04
N ILE A 241 -15.24 8.49 3.16
CA ILE A 241 -14.88 9.42 2.08
C ILE A 241 -13.39 9.31 1.84
N VAL A 242 -12.98 9.02 0.60
CA VAL A 242 -11.58 8.72 0.25
C VAL A 242 -11.07 9.66 -0.82
N ASN A 243 -10.02 10.44 -0.52
CA ASN A 243 -9.25 11.13 -1.54
C ASN A 243 -8.25 10.17 -2.18
N THR A 244 -8.37 9.95 -3.49
CA THR A 244 -7.45 9.15 -4.29
C THR A 244 -6.73 9.98 -5.36
N THR A 245 -6.81 11.30 -5.26
CA THR A 245 -6.13 12.26 -6.15
C THR A 245 -4.78 12.66 -5.56
N SER A 246 -4.01 13.44 -6.31
CA SER A 246 -2.78 14.08 -5.84
C SER A 246 -2.99 15.48 -5.25
N LEU A 247 -4.24 15.97 -5.15
CA LEU A 247 -4.53 17.29 -4.60
C LEU A 247 -4.26 17.31 -3.08
N GLY A 248 -3.39 18.20 -2.66
CA GLY A 248 -2.92 18.28 -1.28
C GLY A 248 -1.59 17.56 -1.02
N MET A 249 -1.02 16.89 -2.04
CA MET A 249 0.32 16.27 -1.97
C MET A 249 1.40 17.34 -2.19
N HIS A 250 2.53 17.19 -1.49
CA HIS A 250 3.70 18.03 -1.73
C HIS A 250 4.09 18.06 -3.24
N PRO A 251 4.43 19.22 -3.86
CA PRO A 251 4.61 20.53 -3.21
C PRO A 251 3.31 21.35 -3.02
N ASN A 252 2.17 20.96 -3.58
CA ASN A 252 0.93 21.73 -3.61
C ASN A 252 0.03 21.42 -2.39
N ILE A 253 0.58 21.58 -1.19
CA ILE A 253 -0.07 21.18 0.08
C ILE A 253 -1.32 22.00 0.43
N ASP A 254 -1.48 23.19 -0.15
CA ASP A 254 -2.63 24.06 0.07
C ASP A 254 -3.87 23.69 -0.76
N GLU A 255 -3.72 22.80 -1.72
CA GLU A 255 -4.84 22.30 -2.52
C GLU A 255 -5.69 21.29 -1.73
N THR A 256 -6.96 21.19 -2.09
CA THR A 256 -7.88 20.17 -1.56
C THR A 256 -8.86 19.72 -2.63
N VAL A 257 -9.24 18.46 -2.60
CA VAL A 257 -10.21 17.89 -3.56
C VAL A 257 -11.63 18.37 -3.29
N LEU A 258 -11.98 18.55 -2.02
CA LEU A 258 -13.22 19.14 -1.53
C LEU A 258 -12.90 20.13 -0.41
N ASN A 259 -13.60 21.26 -0.38
CA ASN A 259 -13.49 22.21 0.71
C ASN A 259 -14.55 21.91 1.78
N LEU A 260 -14.13 21.32 2.89
CA LEU A 260 -15.01 20.95 4.02
C LEU A 260 -15.14 22.04 5.07
N SER A 261 -14.50 23.21 4.92
CA SER A 261 -14.50 24.27 5.92
C SER A 261 -15.92 24.82 6.22
N ASN A 262 -16.80 24.84 5.22
CA ASN A 262 -18.18 25.33 5.32
C ASN A 262 -19.16 24.30 5.90
N LEU A 263 -18.73 23.07 6.20
CA LEU A 263 -19.54 22.09 6.88
C LEU A 263 -19.91 22.56 8.29
N PRO A 264 -21.13 22.27 8.79
CA PRO A 264 -21.49 22.50 10.19
C PRO A 264 -20.51 21.80 11.15
N GLU A 265 -20.35 22.34 12.34
CA GLU A 265 -19.59 21.68 13.41
C GLU A 265 -20.17 20.27 13.69
N ASN A 266 -19.26 19.31 13.93
CA ASN A 266 -19.61 17.92 14.24
C ASN A 266 -20.43 17.18 13.16
N SER A 267 -20.51 17.72 11.94
CA SER A 267 -21.31 17.10 10.86
C SER A 267 -20.73 15.77 10.36
N LEU A 268 -19.44 15.54 10.57
CA LEU A 268 -18.74 14.31 10.17
C LEU A 268 -18.48 13.33 11.33
N VAL A 269 -19.11 13.55 12.51
CA VAL A 269 -18.99 12.61 13.62
C VAL A 269 -19.47 11.21 13.20
N GLY A 270 -18.66 10.18 13.50
CA GLY A 270 -18.91 8.79 13.11
C GLY A 270 -18.60 8.46 11.64
N LYS A 271 -18.09 9.42 10.86
CA LYS A 271 -17.62 9.20 9.48
C LYS A 271 -16.11 9.01 9.45
N PHE A 272 -15.65 8.24 8.46
CA PHE A 272 -14.22 8.08 8.17
C PHE A 272 -13.84 8.93 6.96
N VAL A 273 -12.80 9.73 7.10
CA VAL A 273 -12.23 10.49 5.98
C VAL A 273 -10.78 10.08 5.79
N VAL A 274 -10.49 9.57 4.62
CA VAL A 274 -9.21 8.93 4.30
C VAL A 274 -8.55 9.65 3.12
N ASP A 275 -7.26 9.87 3.21
CA ASP A 275 -6.45 10.35 2.11
C ASP A 275 -5.35 9.33 1.80
N ILE A 276 -5.17 8.95 0.53
CA ILE A 276 -4.06 8.04 0.17
C ILE A 276 -2.70 8.77 0.15
N ILE A 277 -2.69 10.08 0.32
CA ILE A 277 -1.48 10.88 0.48
C ILE A 277 -0.91 10.66 1.88
N TYR A 278 0.42 10.50 1.99
CA TYR A 278 1.15 10.37 3.24
C TYR A 278 2.24 11.44 3.43
N ASN A 279 2.43 12.31 2.43
CA ASN A 279 3.32 13.47 2.50
C ASN A 279 2.64 14.69 1.83
N PRO A 280 2.17 15.68 2.60
CA PRO A 280 2.34 15.86 4.06
C PRO A 280 1.61 14.77 4.87
N PHE A 281 1.97 14.64 6.15
CA PHE A 281 1.36 13.65 7.05
C PHE A 281 -0.13 13.93 7.28
N GLU A 282 -0.52 15.21 7.38
CA GLU A 282 -1.90 15.67 7.41
C GLU A 282 -2.14 16.63 6.24
N THR A 283 -2.98 16.23 5.29
CA THR A 283 -3.40 17.10 4.19
C THR A 283 -4.44 18.11 4.64
N LYS A 284 -4.61 19.20 3.89
CA LYS A 284 -5.68 20.18 4.13
C LYS A 284 -7.07 19.53 4.17
N PHE A 285 -7.30 18.52 3.34
CA PHE A 285 -8.53 17.73 3.32
C PHE A 285 -8.77 17.02 4.66
N LEU A 286 -7.76 16.29 5.17
CA LEU A 286 -7.84 15.59 6.46
C LEU A 286 -8.01 16.57 7.63
N LYS A 287 -7.26 17.67 7.64
CA LYS A 287 -7.38 18.69 8.68
C LYS A 287 -8.81 19.24 8.76
N GLN A 288 -9.37 19.66 7.63
CA GLN A 288 -10.75 20.17 7.59
C GLN A 288 -11.78 19.11 8.03
N ALA A 289 -11.57 17.83 7.65
CA ALA A 289 -12.45 16.74 8.07
C ALA A 289 -12.37 16.50 9.59
N SER A 290 -11.19 16.51 10.16
CA SER A 290 -10.98 16.39 11.62
C SER A 290 -11.65 17.51 12.40
N GLU A 291 -11.53 18.76 11.93
CA GLU A 291 -12.22 19.92 12.51
C GLU A 291 -13.76 19.76 12.49
N LYS A 292 -14.31 18.92 11.62
CA LYS A 292 -15.75 18.60 11.53
C LYS A 292 -16.13 17.30 12.24
N GLY A 293 -15.22 16.72 13.03
CA GLY A 293 -15.45 15.56 13.87
C GLY A 293 -15.27 14.21 13.18
N ALA A 294 -14.69 14.15 11.97
CA ALA A 294 -14.38 12.91 11.31
C ALA A 294 -13.24 12.15 11.98
N ILE A 295 -13.27 10.83 11.88
CA ILE A 295 -12.10 9.98 12.13
C ILE A 295 -11.25 9.97 10.85
N ILE A 296 -10.02 10.44 10.96
CA ILE A 296 -9.14 10.64 9.80
C ILE A 296 -8.04 9.59 9.70
N GLN A 297 -7.63 9.26 8.48
CA GLN A 297 -6.45 8.43 8.20
C GLN A 297 -5.73 8.91 6.94
N ASN A 298 -4.40 8.99 7.00
CA ASN A 298 -3.57 9.24 5.83
C ASN A 298 -3.17 7.95 5.10
N GLY A 299 -2.45 8.07 3.99
CA GLY A 299 -2.07 6.95 3.12
C GLY A 299 -1.01 6.00 3.68
N LEU A 300 -0.46 6.26 4.88
CA LEU A 300 0.64 5.46 5.43
C LEU A 300 0.24 4.02 5.69
N SER A 301 -0.94 3.79 6.29
CA SER A 301 -1.43 2.44 6.59
C SER A 301 -1.68 1.64 5.30
N MET A 302 -2.26 2.27 4.26
CA MET A 302 -2.40 1.64 2.95
C MET A 302 -1.03 1.26 2.35
N LEU A 303 -0.04 2.17 2.41
CA LEU A 303 1.32 1.91 1.94
C LEU A 303 1.94 0.70 2.64
N VAL A 304 1.76 0.59 3.96
CA VAL A 304 2.28 -0.53 4.77
C VAL A 304 1.59 -1.84 4.38
N HIS A 305 0.26 -1.87 4.36
CA HIS A 305 -0.49 -3.09 4.11
C HIS A 305 -0.28 -3.63 2.69
N GLN A 306 -0.26 -2.77 1.64
CA GLN A 306 0.03 -3.23 0.29
C GLN A 306 1.46 -3.76 0.16
N GLY A 307 2.42 -3.13 0.85
CA GLY A 307 3.80 -3.60 0.91
C GLY A 307 3.94 -4.92 1.65
N ALA A 308 3.20 -5.11 2.75
CA ALA A 308 3.16 -6.36 3.49
C ALA A 308 2.65 -7.53 2.64
N ILE A 309 1.59 -7.32 1.86
CA ILE A 309 1.06 -8.31 0.91
C ILE A 309 2.10 -8.62 -0.18
N SER A 310 2.77 -7.60 -0.74
CA SER A 310 3.84 -7.80 -1.72
C SER A 310 4.99 -8.62 -1.14
N PHE A 311 5.39 -8.33 0.09
CA PHE A 311 6.45 -9.06 0.79
C PHE A 311 6.08 -10.55 0.99
N GLU A 312 4.84 -10.84 1.37
CA GLU A 312 4.31 -12.19 1.51
C GLU A 312 4.31 -12.95 0.18
N ILE A 313 3.91 -12.30 -0.94
CA ILE A 313 3.97 -12.87 -2.29
C ILE A 313 5.41 -13.30 -2.65
N TRP A 314 6.41 -12.50 -2.34
CA TRP A 314 7.80 -12.79 -2.70
C TRP A 314 8.47 -13.82 -1.82
N THR A 315 8.14 -13.83 -0.54
CA THR A 315 8.90 -14.58 0.48
C THR A 315 8.13 -15.76 1.07
N GLY A 316 6.80 -15.78 0.94
CA GLY A 316 5.91 -16.71 1.66
C GLY A 316 5.80 -16.40 3.16
N ILE A 317 6.34 -15.26 3.62
CA ILE A 317 6.38 -14.89 5.04
C ILE A 317 5.54 -13.65 5.25
N LYS A 318 4.57 -13.74 6.16
CA LYS A 318 3.78 -12.59 6.60
C LYS A 318 4.65 -11.67 7.47
N PRO A 319 4.90 -10.41 7.04
CA PRO A 319 5.75 -9.50 7.81
C PRO A 319 5.01 -8.93 9.02
N ASP A 320 5.78 -8.42 9.98
CA ASP A 320 5.26 -7.64 11.10
C ASP A 320 4.94 -6.21 10.61
N VAL A 321 3.66 -5.90 10.47
CA VAL A 321 3.14 -4.63 9.97
C VAL A 321 3.54 -3.46 10.89
N GLU A 322 3.57 -3.67 12.20
CA GLU A 322 3.93 -2.63 13.17
C GLU A 322 5.39 -2.18 13.03
N ILE A 323 6.28 -3.11 12.68
CA ILE A 323 7.69 -2.76 12.40
C ILE A 323 7.77 -1.92 11.11
N MET A 324 7.06 -2.32 10.06
CA MET A 324 7.02 -1.56 8.82
C MET A 324 6.50 -0.14 9.06
N LYS A 325 5.40 -0.01 9.81
CA LYS A 325 4.77 1.27 10.15
C LYS A 325 5.67 2.18 11.00
N SER A 326 6.26 1.63 12.06
CA SER A 326 7.15 2.38 12.95
C SER A 326 8.40 2.90 12.23
N SER A 327 8.95 2.12 11.29
CA SER A 327 10.11 2.56 10.50
C SER A 327 9.82 3.77 9.62
N LEU A 328 8.60 3.84 9.08
CA LEU A 328 8.15 4.98 8.27
C LEU A 328 7.88 6.20 9.14
N LEU A 329 7.21 6.04 10.29
CA LEU A 329 6.95 7.14 11.23
C LEU A 329 8.26 7.78 11.73
N THR A 330 9.25 6.97 12.09
CA THR A 330 10.58 7.48 12.46
C THR A 330 11.18 8.34 11.33
N LYS A 331 11.12 7.85 10.08
CA LYS A 331 11.70 8.59 8.94
C LYS A 331 10.97 9.88 8.61
N LEU A 332 9.65 9.93 8.80
CA LEU A 332 8.86 11.13 8.55
C LEU A 332 9.13 12.20 9.62
N ASN A 333 9.24 11.80 10.89
CA ASN A 333 9.57 12.71 12.00
C ASN A 333 11.01 13.26 11.92
N ASP A 334 11.96 12.53 11.33
CA ASP A 334 13.35 13.02 11.13
C ASP A 334 13.46 14.15 10.08
N LYS A 335 12.36 14.47 9.36
CA LYS A 335 12.33 15.51 8.32
C LYS A 335 11.67 16.81 8.78
N GLU A 336 11.01 16.81 9.92
CA GLU A 336 10.51 18.00 10.62
C GLU A 336 11.58 18.57 11.58
#